data_2787b062ee461e273cbfa6c949f7099a
#
_entry.id   2787b062ee461e273cbfa6c949f7099a
#
_cell.length_a   1.000
_cell.length_b   1.000
_cell.length_c   1.000
_cell.angle_alpha   90.00
_cell.angle_beta   90.00
_cell.angle_gamma   90.00
#
_symmetry.space_group_name_H-M   'P 1'
#
loop_
_entity.id
_entity.type
_entity.pdbx_description
1 polymer ?
#
loop_
_entity_poly.entity_id
_entity_poly.type
_entity_poly.pdbx_seq_one_letter_code
_entity_poly.pdbx_strand_id
1 'polypeptide(L)'
;MSTKHNKKEHLEAAASHHEQASRFHRGASRHFEAGKDYAHAAHQAMMAHGHTLHAIDQAHDAGAHSANTPPTAPASTGSGADNTNAAKQHALAAELHDQAAQHMRHAVKLFDQDRSAVAHDAQLALSLALRALSHGNEAAKLFIKLAPADAP
;
A
#
# COMPACT_ATOMS: atom_id res chain seq x y z
N MET A 1 -10.69 31.01 2.01
CA MET A 1 -10.44 29.64 1.72
C MET A 1 -9.33 29.08 2.55
N SER A 2 -9.56 27.96 3.14
CA SER A 2 -8.66 27.49 4.18
C SER A 2 -7.76 26.40 3.64
N THR A 3 -6.46 26.63 3.59
CA THR A 3 -5.50 25.60 3.24
C THR A 3 -5.54 24.45 4.23
N LYS A 4 -5.94 24.75 5.46
CA LYS A 4 -6.13 23.77 6.50
C LYS A 4 -7.21 22.73 6.12
N HIS A 5 -8.32 23.21 5.56
CA HIS A 5 -9.40 22.32 5.12
C HIS A 5 -8.92 21.42 3.99
N ASN A 6 -8.19 21.98 3.03
CA ASN A 6 -7.66 21.19 1.93
C ASN A 6 -6.68 20.13 2.41
N LYS A 7 -5.84 20.46 3.37
CA LYS A 7 -4.89 19.47 3.92
C LYS A 7 -5.62 18.31 4.58
N LYS A 8 -6.67 18.61 5.33
CA LYS A 8 -7.46 17.56 5.95
C LYS A 8 -8.10 16.65 4.92
N GLU A 9 -8.63 17.24 3.83
CA GLU A 9 -9.20 16.46 2.74
C GLU A 9 -8.17 15.57 2.07
N HIS A 10 -6.95 16.06 1.91
CA HIS A 10 -5.87 15.23 1.36
C HIS A 10 -5.55 14.03 2.25
N LEU A 11 -5.57 14.23 3.56
CA LEU A 11 -5.34 13.13 4.50
C LEU A 11 -6.47 12.10 4.44
N GLU A 12 -7.71 12.58 4.30
CA GLU A 12 -8.85 11.68 4.15
C GLU A 12 -8.75 10.89 2.85
N ALA A 13 -8.33 11.55 1.78
CA ALA A 13 -8.14 10.88 0.49
C ALA A 13 -7.02 9.85 0.59
N ALA A 14 -5.95 10.15 1.31
CA ALA A 14 -4.87 9.20 1.51
C ALA A 14 -5.38 7.95 2.23
N ALA A 15 -6.19 8.13 3.29
CA ALA A 15 -6.76 7.00 4.00
C ALA A 15 -7.61 6.14 3.07
N SER A 16 -8.43 6.78 2.25
CA SER A 16 -9.30 6.07 1.31
C SER A 16 -8.50 5.27 0.30
N HIS A 17 -7.44 5.87 -0.25
CA HIS A 17 -6.60 5.16 -1.21
C HIS A 17 -5.87 3.98 -0.57
N HIS A 18 -5.45 4.10 0.69
CA HIS A 18 -4.85 2.97 1.39
C HIS A 18 -5.85 1.83 1.56
N GLU A 19 -7.09 2.16 1.86
CA GLU A 19 -8.13 1.14 2.00
C GLU A 19 -8.40 0.45 0.66
N GLN A 20 -8.39 1.19 -0.41
CA GLN A 20 -8.57 0.60 -1.75
C GLN A 20 -7.38 -0.26 -2.14
N ALA A 21 -6.17 0.20 -1.83
CA ALA A 21 -4.97 -0.59 -2.09
C ALA A 21 -5.04 -1.93 -1.33
N SER A 22 -5.49 -1.88 -0.08
CA SER A 22 -5.65 -3.10 0.72
C SER A 22 -6.62 -4.07 0.05
N ARG A 23 -7.76 -3.58 -0.42
CA ARG A 23 -8.75 -4.43 -1.09
C ARG A 23 -8.20 -5.10 -2.34
N PHE A 24 -7.47 -4.34 -3.16
CA PHE A 24 -6.90 -4.90 -4.37
C PHE A 24 -5.81 -5.91 -4.06
N HIS A 25 -5.00 -5.65 -3.05
CA HIS A 25 -3.99 -6.63 -2.64
C HIS A 25 -4.63 -7.92 -2.12
N ARG A 26 -5.73 -7.81 -1.38
CA ARG A 26 -6.43 -9.01 -0.92
C ARG A 26 -7.01 -9.80 -2.09
N GLY A 27 -7.53 -9.09 -3.10
CA GLY A 27 -8.00 -9.75 -4.30
C GLY A 27 -6.88 -10.49 -5.02
N ALA A 28 -5.74 -9.83 -5.18
CA ALA A 28 -4.58 -10.46 -5.81
C ALA A 28 -4.13 -11.68 -5.01
N SER A 29 -4.10 -11.54 -3.68
CA SER A 29 -3.72 -12.65 -2.81
C SER A 29 -4.60 -13.87 -3.02
N ARG A 30 -5.91 -13.64 -3.10
CA ARG A 30 -6.85 -14.75 -3.29
C ARG A 30 -6.64 -15.47 -4.61
N HIS A 31 -6.38 -14.73 -5.68
CA HIS A 31 -6.14 -15.35 -6.98
C HIS A 31 -4.86 -16.16 -7.01
N PHE A 32 -3.80 -15.61 -6.41
CA PHE A 32 -2.53 -16.35 -6.35
C PHE A 32 -2.67 -17.60 -5.48
N GLU A 33 -3.39 -17.48 -4.37
CA GLU A 33 -3.61 -18.62 -3.49
C GLU A 33 -4.41 -19.73 -4.19
N ALA A 34 -5.39 -19.35 -4.98
CA ALA A 34 -6.19 -20.30 -5.75
C ALA A 34 -5.37 -20.95 -6.86
N GLY A 35 -4.25 -20.37 -7.24
CA GLY A 35 -3.39 -20.94 -8.26
C GLY A 35 -3.92 -20.82 -9.67
N LYS A 36 -4.75 -19.82 -9.92
CA LYS A 36 -5.30 -19.58 -11.24
C LYS A 36 -5.61 -18.11 -11.43
N ASP A 37 -5.81 -17.71 -12.68
CA ASP A 37 -6.12 -16.34 -13.03
C ASP A 37 -5.03 -15.36 -12.59
N TYR A 38 -3.80 -15.75 -12.84
CA TYR A 38 -2.65 -14.91 -12.45
C TYR A 38 -2.67 -13.56 -13.14
N ALA A 39 -3.19 -13.49 -14.36
CA ALA A 39 -3.29 -12.22 -15.07
C ALA A 39 -4.23 -11.27 -14.33
N HIS A 40 -5.33 -11.79 -13.81
CA HIS A 40 -6.27 -11.00 -13.03
C HIS A 40 -5.64 -10.55 -11.72
N ALA A 41 -4.89 -11.45 -11.08
CA ALA A 41 -4.16 -11.10 -9.86
C ALA A 41 -3.16 -9.98 -10.12
N ALA A 42 -2.45 -10.05 -11.23
CA ALA A 42 -1.48 -9.01 -11.59
C ALA A 42 -2.19 -7.68 -11.85
N HIS A 43 -3.34 -7.71 -12.50
CA HIS A 43 -4.12 -6.50 -12.72
C HIS A 43 -4.53 -5.86 -11.39
N GLN A 44 -5.01 -6.66 -10.45
CA GLN A 44 -5.38 -6.16 -9.14
C GLN A 44 -4.17 -5.60 -8.39
N ALA A 45 -3.01 -6.26 -8.53
CA ALA A 45 -1.78 -5.75 -7.92
C ALA A 45 -1.40 -4.40 -8.50
N MET A 46 -1.57 -4.19 -9.81
CA MET A 46 -1.32 -2.90 -10.42
C MET A 46 -2.26 -1.82 -9.91
N MET A 47 -3.54 -2.17 -9.73
CA MET A 47 -4.50 -1.22 -9.16
C MET A 47 -4.11 -0.85 -7.74
N ALA A 48 -3.70 -1.84 -6.94
CA ALA A 48 -3.24 -1.58 -5.58
C ALA A 48 -2.04 -0.64 -5.58
N HIS A 49 -1.09 -0.89 -6.47
CA HIS A 49 0.11 -0.06 -6.59
C HIS A 49 -0.27 1.39 -6.89
N GLY A 50 -1.19 1.59 -7.85
CA GLY A 50 -1.65 2.92 -8.20
C GLY A 50 -2.29 3.64 -7.01
N HIS A 51 -3.12 2.94 -6.25
CA HIS A 51 -3.74 3.54 -5.06
C HIS A 51 -2.72 3.85 -3.99
N THR A 52 -1.68 3.02 -3.85
CA THR A 52 -0.61 3.32 -2.90
C THR A 52 0.10 4.61 -3.28
N LEU A 53 0.41 4.78 -4.56
CA LEU A 53 1.06 6.01 -5.02
C LEU A 53 0.16 7.22 -4.82
N HIS A 54 -1.13 7.09 -5.10
CA HIS A 54 -2.07 8.18 -4.85
C HIS A 54 -2.14 8.53 -3.37
N ALA A 55 -2.12 7.53 -2.48
CA ALA A 55 -2.16 7.78 -1.06
C ALA A 55 -0.91 8.55 -0.61
N ILE A 56 0.25 8.16 -1.12
CA ILE A 56 1.50 8.83 -0.78
C ILE A 56 1.47 10.28 -1.29
N ASP A 57 1.00 10.50 -2.51
CA ASP A 57 0.90 11.84 -3.08
C ASP A 57 -0.05 12.71 -2.28
N GLN A 58 -1.19 12.18 -1.87
CA GLN A 58 -2.16 12.95 -1.09
C GLN A 58 -1.59 13.35 0.26
N ALA A 59 -0.88 12.45 0.91
CA ALA A 59 -0.26 12.76 2.19
C ALA A 59 0.85 13.80 2.00
N HIS A 60 1.59 13.70 0.92
CA HIS A 60 2.63 14.68 0.59
C HIS A 60 2.01 16.05 0.34
N ASP A 61 0.92 16.11 -0.42
CA ASP A 61 0.23 17.37 -0.70
C ASP A 61 -0.33 18.00 0.56
N ALA A 62 -0.64 17.18 1.56
CA ALA A 62 -1.06 17.70 2.85
C ALA A 62 0.12 18.26 3.66
N GLY A 63 1.35 18.04 3.21
CA GLY A 63 2.53 18.47 3.94
C GLY A 63 2.67 17.73 5.26
N ALA A 64 2.16 16.52 5.32
CA ALA A 64 2.06 15.81 6.59
C ALA A 64 3.31 15.06 6.98
N HIS A 65 4.21 14.80 6.04
CA HIS A 65 5.39 14.02 6.34
C HIS A 65 6.64 14.65 5.72
N SER A 66 7.78 14.22 6.24
CA SER A 66 9.07 14.70 5.77
C SER A 66 9.41 14.09 4.43
N ALA A 67 10.07 14.87 3.60
CA ALA A 67 10.49 14.40 2.29
C ALA A 67 11.63 13.38 2.34
N ASN A 68 12.27 13.25 3.50
CA ASN A 68 13.48 12.46 3.59
C ASN A 68 13.31 11.10 4.27
N THR A 69 12.09 10.58 4.29
CA THR A 69 11.87 9.26 4.85
C THR A 69 12.49 8.21 3.94
N PRO A 70 13.47 7.47 4.40
CA PRO A 70 14.08 6.47 3.53
C PRO A 70 13.15 5.28 3.34
N PRO A 71 13.15 4.71 2.16
CA PRO A 71 12.39 3.50 1.94
C PRO A 71 13.02 2.33 2.69
N THR A 72 12.19 1.51 3.27
CA THR A 72 12.64 0.26 3.85
C THR A 72 12.35 -0.84 2.87
N ALA A 73 13.36 -1.61 2.60
CA ALA A 73 13.22 -2.72 1.66
C ALA A 73 13.60 -4.00 2.36
N PRO A 74 12.67 -4.62 3.06
CA PRO A 74 12.97 -5.91 3.67
C PRO A 74 13.13 -6.95 2.61
N ALA A 75 14.17 -7.71 2.73
CA ALA A 75 14.35 -8.84 1.85
C ALA A 75 13.44 -9.95 2.31
N SER A 76 12.64 -10.44 1.41
CA SER A 76 11.79 -11.56 1.70
C SER A 76 12.34 -12.75 0.94
N THR A 77 12.71 -13.77 1.68
CA THR A 77 13.14 -15.01 1.05
C THR A 77 12.24 -16.09 1.56
N GLY A 78 11.22 -16.40 0.79
CA GLY A 78 10.34 -17.48 1.16
C GLY A 78 10.74 -18.73 0.42
N SER A 79 10.64 -19.85 1.10
CA SER A 79 10.71 -21.14 0.43
C SER A 79 9.28 -21.61 0.28
N GLY A 80 8.94 -22.17 -0.85
CA GLY A 80 7.61 -22.63 -1.11
C GLY A 80 7.22 -22.34 -2.54
N ALA A 81 6.01 -22.70 -2.91
CA ALA A 81 5.54 -22.45 -4.24
C ALA A 81 5.44 -20.95 -4.49
N ASP A 82 5.83 -20.52 -5.70
CA ASP A 82 5.83 -19.11 -6.03
C ASP A 82 4.43 -18.49 -5.93
N ASN A 83 3.38 -19.24 -6.29
CA ASN A 83 2.02 -18.71 -6.18
C ASN A 83 1.63 -18.50 -4.71
N THR A 84 2.04 -19.41 -3.83
CA THR A 84 1.76 -19.26 -2.41
C THR A 84 2.52 -18.08 -1.83
N ASN A 85 3.77 -17.92 -2.24
CA ASN A 85 4.58 -16.79 -1.79
C ASN A 85 4.03 -15.47 -2.30
N ALA A 86 3.59 -15.44 -3.56
CA ALA A 86 2.98 -14.22 -4.10
C ALA A 86 1.72 -13.86 -3.32
N ALA A 87 0.89 -14.86 -2.99
CA ALA A 87 -0.31 -14.62 -2.20
C ALA A 87 0.05 -14.04 -0.83
N LYS A 88 1.09 -14.59 -0.19
CA LYS A 88 1.56 -14.08 1.11
C LYS A 88 2.03 -12.63 1.01
N GLN A 89 2.78 -12.31 -0.03
CA GLN A 89 3.28 -10.95 -0.18
C GLN A 89 2.13 -9.96 -0.33
N HIS A 90 1.12 -10.32 -1.11
CA HIS A 90 -0.04 -9.44 -1.26
C HIS A 90 -0.85 -9.35 0.04
N ALA A 91 -0.97 -10.43 0.79
CA ALA A 91 -1.68 -10.38 2.07
C ALA A 91 -0.96 -9.47 3.05
N LEU A 92 0.38 -9.54 3.09
CA LEU A 92 1.16 -8.64 3.94
C LEU A 92 1.01 -7.19 3.51
N ALA A 93 1.04 -6.93 2.21
CA ALA A 93 0.84 -5.58 1.70
C ALA A 93 -0.54 -5.06 2.09
N ALA A 94 -1.57 -5.89 1.99
CA ALA A 94 -2.92 -5.48 2.37
C ALA A 94 -2.99 -5.10 3.84
N GLU A 95 -2.39 -5.91 4.70
CA GLU A 95 -2.40 -5.62 6.13
C GLU A 95 -1.67 -4.32 6.45
N LEU A 96 -0.55 -4.08 5.80
CA LEU A 96 0.20 -2.83 6.00
C LEU A 96 -0.62 -1.63 5.54
N HIS A 97 -1.36 -1.77 4.45
CA HIS A 97 -2.25 -0.69 4.00
C HIS A 97 -3.40 -0.45 4.95
N ASP A 98 -3.95 -1.52 5.54
CA ASP A 98 -5.00 -1.35 6.55
C ASP A 98 -4.48 -0.55 7.74
N GLN A 99 -3.27 -0.85 8.17
CA GLN A 99 -2.65 -0.11 9.27
C GLN A 99 -2.37 1.34 8.86
N ALA A 100 -1.89 1.55 7.64
CA ALA A 100 -1.65 2.89 7.14
C ALA A 100 -2.94 3.71 7.12
N ALA A 101 -4.02 3.08 6.68
CA ALA A 101 -5.33 3.74 6.66
C ALA A 101 -5.77 4.14 8.06
N GLN A 102 -5.55 3.28 9.04
CA GLN A 102 -5.90 3.58 10.43
C GLN A 102 -5.14 4.79 10.94
N HIS A 103 -3.85 4.87 10.66
CA HIS A 103 -3.06 6.04 11.07
C HIS A 103 -3.54 7.30 10.37
N MET A 104 -3.89 7.21 9.09
CA MET A 104 -4.42 8.37 8.39
C MET A 104 -5.77 8.81 8.95
N ARG A 105 -6.65 7.87 9.28
CA ARG A 105 -7.93 8.20 9.92
C ARG A 105 -7.73 8.85 11.28
N HIS A 106 -6.75 8.37 12.03
CA HIS A 106 -6.41 8.97 13.32
C HIS A 106 -5.89 10.40 13.11
N ALA A 107 -5.04 10.59 12.12
CA ALA A 107 -4.54 11.93 11.79
C ALA A 107 -5.69 12.89 11.46
N VAL A 108 -6.68 12.41 10.72
CA VAL A 108 -7.85 13.24 10.38
C VAL A 108 -8.59 13.66 11.66
N LYS A 109 -8.76 12.74 12.59
CA LYS A 109 -9.45 13.05 13.84
C LYS A 109 -8.71 14.09 14.67
N LEU A 110 -7.39 14.08 14.63
CA LEU A 110 -6.59 14.99 15.44
C LEU A 110 -6.19 16.26 14.70
N PHE A 111 -6.64 16.40 13.45
CA PHE A 111 -6.15 17.46 12.59
C PHE A 111 -6.25 18.86 13.19
N ASP A 112 -7.35 19.14 13.85
CA ASP A 112 -7.58 20.46 14.44
C ASP A 112 -7.10 20.59 15.88
N GLN A 113 -6.63 19.49 16.48
CA GLN A 113 -6.31 19.46 17.90
C GLN A 113 -4.83 19.33 18.18
N ASP A 114 -4.12 18.53 17.42
CA ASP A 114 -2.72 18.22 17.71
C ASP A 114 -1.95 17.96 16.45
N ARG A 115 -1.30 19.00 15.95
CA ARG A 115 -0.53 18.90 14.69
C ARG A 115 0.66 17.99 14.78
N SER A 116 1.28 17.87 15.96
CA SER A 116 2.39 16.94 16.15
C SER A 116 1.91 15.50 15.99
N ALA A 117 0.74 15.18 16.55
CA ALA A 117 0.19 13.84 16.41
C ALA A 117 -0.19 13.55 14.97
N VAL A 118 -0.69 14.54 14.24
CA VAL A 118 -1.00 14.38 12.83
C VAL A 118 0.26 14.01 12.04
N ALA A 119 1.33 14.74 12.27
CA ALA A 119 2.59 14.48 11.57
C ALA A 119 3.12 13.10 11.92
N HIS A 120 3.02 12.71 13.18
CA HIS A 120 3.48 11.39 13.63
C HIS A 120 2.71 10.27 12.95
N ASP A 121 1.38 10.36 12.93
CA ASP A 121 0.57 9.35 12.26
C ASP A 121 0.84 9.30 10.76
N ALA A 122 1.04 10.44 10.14
CA ALA A 122 1.34 10.49 8.71
C ALA A 122 2.68 9.82 8.41
N GLN A 123 3.67 10.03 9.27
CA GLN A 123 4.98 9.37 9.12
C GLN A 123 4.85 7.85 9.25
N LEU A 124 4.08 7.41 10.22
CA LEU A 124 3.84 5.97 10.38
C LEU A 124 3.14 5.38 9.17
N ALA A 125 2.13 6.08 8.67
CA ALA A 125 1.42 5.61 7.48
C ALA A 125 2.33 5.54 6.27
N LEU A 126 3.21 6.53 6.09
CA LEU A 126 4.15 6.51 4.98
C LEU A 126 5.10 5.33 5.08
N SER A 127 5.64 5.08 6.26
CA SER A 127 6.52 3.94 6.48
C SER A 127 5.82 2.63 6.13
N LEU A 128 4.58 2.49 6.55
CA LEU A 128 3.80 1.29 6.26
C LEU A 128 3.51 1.16 4.76
N ALA A 129 3.21 2.27 4.10
CA ALA A 129 2.95 2.27 2.66
C ALA A 129 4.19 1.85 1.87
N LEU A 130 5.37 2.34 2.27
CA LEU A 130 6.62 1.96 1.60
C LEU A 130 6.92 0.48 1.79
N ARG A 131 6.63 -0.05 2.96
CA ARG A 131 6.78 -1.48 3.19
C ARG A 131 5.79 -2.28 2.35
N ALA A 132 4.56 -1.78 2.21
CA ALA A 132 3.58 -2.43 1.36
C ALA A 132 4.04 -2.46 -0.10
N LEU A 133 4.63 -1.37 -0.59
CA LEU A 133 5.19 -1.34 -1.95
C LEU A 133 6.27 -2.40 -2.12
N SER A 134 7.11 -2.57 -1.10
CA SER A 134 8.17 -3.58 -1.15
C SER A 134 7.59 -4.99 -1.30
N HIS A 135 6.55 -5.30 -0.53
CA HIS A 135 5.90 -6.60 -0.66
C HIS A 135 5.21 -6.76 -2.02
N GLY A 136 4.60 -5.68 -2.52
CA GLY A 136 4.02 -5.70 -3.86
C GLY A 136 5.06 -5.98 -4.94
N ASN A 137 6.24 -5.41 -4.79
CA ASN A 137 7.34 -5.66 -5.72
C ASN A 137 7.81 -7.11 -5.67
N GLU A 138 7.89 -7.70 -4.46
CA GLU A 138 8.24 -9.10 -4.34
C GLU A 138 7.21 -9.99 -5.02
N ALA A 139 5.94 -9.65 -4.86
CA ALA A 139 4.88 -10.40 -5.54
C ALA A 139 4.99 -10.28 -7.06
N ALA A 140 5.34 -9.09 -7.54
CA ALA A 140 5.50 -8.87 -8.98
C ALA A 140 6.63 -9.74 -9.55
N LYS A 141 7.74 -9.84 -8.82
CA LYS A 141 8.84 -10.69 -9.24
C LYS A 141 8.41 -12.16 -9.30
N LEU A 142 7.64 -12.59 -8.32
CA LEU A 142 7.14 -13.96 -8.30
C LEU A 142 6.15 -14.20 -9.43
N PHE A 143 5.34 -13.20 -9.77
CA PHE A 143 4.43 -13.32 -10.89
C PHE A 143 5.17 -13.58 -12.21
N ILE A 144 6.30 -12.91 -12.40
CA ILE A 144 7.08 -13.12 -13.61
C ILE A 144 7.53 -14.57 -13.72
N LYS A 145 7.87 -15.20 -12.60
CA LYS A 145 8.24 -16.62 -12.59
C LYS A 145 7.04 -17.52 -12.87
N LEU A 146 5.85 -17.11 -12.44
CA LEU A 146 4.62 -17.89 -12.65
C LEU A 146 4.03 -17.68 -14.02
N ALA A 147 4.24 -16.52 -14.61
CA ALA A 147 3.69 -16.23 -15.91
C ALA A 147 4.31 -17.20 -16.91
N PRO A 148 3.50 -17.86 -17.69
CA PRO A 148 4.04 -18.85 -18.60
C PRO A 148 4.95 -18.21 -19.60
N ALA A 149 6.18 -18.62 -19.53
CA ALA A 149 7.15 -18.17 -20.50
C ALA A 149 6.81 -18.68 -21.88
N ASP A 150 5.92 -19.59 -21.91
CA ASP A 150 5.49 -20.18 -23.14
C ASP A 150 4.42 -19.37 -23.82
N ALA A 151 4.05 -18.27 -23.27
CA ALA A 151 3.12 -17.44 -24.00
C ALA A 151 3.73 -17.24 -25.36
N PRO A 152 3.15 -17.77 -26.36
CA PRO A 152 3.74 -17.70 -27.72
C PRO A 152 3.80 -16.30 -28.22
#